data_fa78533b20db9bca15aad320a2a2ec8f
#
_entry.id   fa78533b20db9bca15aad320a2a2ec8f
#
_cell.length_a   1.000
_cell.length_b   1.000
_cell.length_c   1.000
_cell.angle_alpha   90.00
_cell.angle_beta   90.00
_cell.angle_gamma   90.00
#
_symmetry.space_group_name_H-M   'P 1'
#
loop_
_entity.id
_entity.type
_entity.pdbx_description
1 polymer ?
#
loop_
_entity_poly.entity_id
_entity_poly.type
_entity_poly.pdbx_seq_one_letter_code
_entity_poly.pdbx_strand_id
1 'polypeptide(L)'
;LDMGDFIALCNRVNELQDKLEARHILVEHINVGGGLGIDYGHPNRQSIPDFKSYFATYAGQLKLRPYQTLHFELGRAVVGQCGSLISKVLYVKQGTKKKFAILDAGMTDLIRPALYQAYHKMENITSEDPVEAYDVVGPICESSDVFGKAIDLNKVKRGDLIALRSAGAYGEIMASGYNCRELPKGYTSDELV
;
A
#
# COMPACT_ATOMS: atom_id res chain seq x y z
N LEU A 1 -11.92 -7.34 4.05
CA LEU A 1 -12.28 -6.94 2.67
C LEU A 1 -13.70 -7.39 2.40
N ASP A 2 -14.59 -6.45 2.16
CA ASP A 2 -15.98 -6.76 1.82
C ASP A 2 -16.08 -7.08 0.33
N MET A 3 -16.62 -8.26 0.00
CA MET A 3 -16.89 -8.65 -1.38
C MET A 3 -18.16 -7.98 -1.94
N GLY A 4 -18.92 -7.29 -1.13
CA GLY A 4 -20.18 -6.63 -1.51
C GLY A 4 -20.01 -5.63 -2.66
N ASP A 5 -18.94 -4.84 -2.64
CA ASP A 5 -18.66 -3.86 -3.70
C ASP A 5 -18.41 -4.55 -5.05
N PHE A 6 -17.73 -5.69 -5.06
CA PHE A 6 -17.48 -6.47 -6.28
C PHE A 6 -18.75 -7.13 -6.80
N ILE A 7 -19.64 -7.59 -5.90
CA ILE A 7 -20.96 -8.10 -6.28
C ILE A 7 -21.80 -6.98 -6.92
N ALA A 8 -21.80 -5.78 -6.31
CA ALA A 8 -22.50 -4.63 -6.87
C ALA A 8 -21.96 -4.24 -8.24
N LEU A 9 -20.63 -4.28 -8.42
CA LEU A 9 -19.99 -4.05 -9.73
C LEU A 9 -20.44 -5.09 -10.76
N CYS A 10 -20.43 -6.37 -10.42
CA CYS A 10 -20.91 -7.44 -11.32
C CYS A 10 -22.34 -7.19 -11.76
N ASN A 11 -23.24 -6.79 -10.85
CA ASN A 11 -24.63 -6.50 -11.17
C ASN A 11 -24.73 -5.33 -12.15
N ARG A 12 -23.97 -4.25 -11.95
CA ARG A 12 -23.94 -3.10 -12.87
C ARG A 12 -23.41 -3.46 -14.24
N VAL A 13 -22.36 -4.28 -14.29
CA VAL A 13 -21.80 -4.77 -15.58
C VAL A 13 -22.83 -5.63 -16.29
N ASN A 14 -23.53 -6.53 -15.60
CA ASN A 14 -24.58 -7.34 -16.18
C ASN A 14 -25.70 -6.48 -16.79
N GLU A 15 -26.21 -5.49 -16.04
CA GLU A 15 -27.21 -4.54 -16.54
C GLU A 15 -26.74 -3.76 -17.78
N LEU A 16 -25.45 -3.36 -17.79
CA LEU A 16 -24.89 -2.64 -18.92
C LEU A 16 -24.81 -3.53 -20.16
N GLN A 17 -24.35 -4.76 -19.99
CA GLN A 17 -24.29 -5.75 -21.08
C GLN A 17 -25.68 -5.96 -21.70
N ASP A 18 -26.73 -6.17 -20.89
CA ASP A 18 -28.09 -6.37 -21.37
C ASP A 18 -28.57 -5.17 -22.19
N LYS A 19 -28.24 -3.92 -21.75
CA LYS A 19 -28.57 -2.67 -22.47
C LYS A 19 -27.82 -2.53 -23.79
N LEU A 20 -26.58 -2.98 -23.86
CA LEU A 20 -25.77 -2.94 -25.08
C LEU A 20 -26.28 -3.96 -26.10
N GLU A 21 -26.55 -5.17 -25.64
CA GLU A 21 -27.12 -6.24 -26.49
C GLU A 21 -28.48 -5.84 -27.09
N ALA A 22 -29.35 -5.21 -26.30
CA ALA A 22 -30.63 -4.68 -26.80
C ALA A 22 -30.47 -3.61 -27.88
N ARG A 23 -29.26 -3.05 -28.05
CA ARG A 23 -28.90 -2.10 -29.12
C ARG A 23 -28.03 -2.73 -30.21
N HIS A 24 -27.89 -4.06 -30.22
CA HIS A 24 -27.03 -4.81 -31.11
C HIS A 24 -25.54 -4.44 -31.02
N ILE A 25 -25.08 -3.99 -29.84
CA ILE A 25 -23.67 -3.71 -29.57
C ILE A 25 -23.08 -4.89 -28.84
N LEU A 26 -22.14 -5.59 -29.48
CA LEU A 26 -21.42 -6.71 -28.90
C LEU A 26 -20.11 -6.21 -28.30
N VAL A 27 -19.78 -6.67 -27.08
CA VAL A 27 -18.54 -6.36 -26.37
C VAL A 27 -17.80 -7.66 -26.10
N GLU A 28 -16.62 -7.81 -26.68
CA GLU A 28 -15.80 -9.01 -26.56
C GLU A 28 -14.92 -9.02 -25.30
N HIS A 29 -14.54 -7.84 -24.83
CA HIS A 29 -13.65 -7.69 -23.70
C HIS A 29 -14.32 -6.90 -22.56
N ILE A 30 -14.34 -7.48 -21.38
CA ILE A 30 -14.82 -6.84 -20.16
C ILE A 30 -13.65 -6.67 -19.21
N ASN A 31 -13.28 -5.43 -18.91
CA ASN A 31 -12.29 -5.09 -17.90
C ASN A 31 -13.01 -4.54 -16.66
N VAL A 32 -12.87 -5.25 -15.55
CA VAL A 32 -13.48 -4.87 -14.26
C VAL A 32 -12.52 -4.11 -13.35
N GLY A 33 -11.33 -3.75 -13.86
CA GLY A 33 -10.32 -3.03 -13.09
C GLY A 33 -9.67 -3.92 -12.02
N GLY A 34 -9.29 -3.32 -10.91
CA GLY A 34 -8.66 -3.99 -9.77
C GLY A 34 -9.49 -3.83 -8.49
N GLY A 35 -8.86 -3.25 -7.47
CA GLY A 35 -9.53 -2.88 -6.22
C GLY A 35 -9.38 -3.89 -5.08
N LEU A 36 -8.86 -5.10 -5.33
CA LEU A 36 -8.56 -6.03 -4.24
C LEU A 36 -7.54 -5.40 -3.29
N GLY A 37 -7.92 -5.24 -2.01
CA GLY A 37 -7.10 -4.64 -0.97
C GLY A 37 -6.09 -5.61 -0.38
N ILE A 38 -5.21 -5.05 0.47
CA ILE A 38 -4.24 -5.80 1.27
C ILE A 38 -4.36 -5.41 2.73
N ASP A 39 -3.87 -6.22 3.66
CA ASP A 39 -3.80 -5.87 5.08
C ASP A 39 -2.53 -5.06 5.37
N TYR A 40 -2.69 -3.75 5.51
CA TYR A 40 -1.61 -2.85 5.89
C TYR A 40 -1.24 -2.93 7.37
N GLY A 41 -2.16 -3.38 8.21
CA GLY A 41 -1.97 -3.47 9.67
C GLY A 41 -1.20 -4.72 10.09
N HIS A 42 -1.41 -5.82 9.38
CA HIS A 42 -0.81 -7.11 9.70
C HIS A 42 -0.22 -7.76 8.43
N PRO A 43 0.81 -7.16 7.82
CA PRO A 43 1.33 -7.59 6.52
C PRO A 43 1.86 -9.02 6.50
N ASN A 44 2.26 -9.55 7.66
CA ASN A 44 2.78 -10.93 7.77
C ASN A 44 1.68 -11.97 8.03
N ARG A 45 0.47 -11.55 8.46
CA ARG A 45 -0.63 -12.47 8.79
C ARG A 45 -1.26 -13.05 7.52
N GLN A 46 -1.39 -12.23 6.49
CA GLN A 46 -1.91 -12.62 5.20
C GLN A 46 -1.02 -12.00 4.11
N SER A 47 0.10 -12.68 3.84
CA SER A 47 1.10 -12.20 2.87
C SER A 47 0.59 -12.21 1.43
N ILE A 48 -0.38 -13.07 1.13
CA ILE A 48 -1.04 -13.15 -0.18
C ILE A 48 -2.52 -12.80 0.01
N PRO A 49 -3.04 -11.80 -0.70
CA PRO A 49 -4.46 -11.46 -0.69
C PRO A 49 -5.36 -12.62 -1.11
N ASP A 50 -6.60 -12.61 -0.66
CA ASP A 50 -7.56 -13.66 -0.99
C ASP A 50 -8.07 -13.58 -2.44
N PHE A 51 -7.17 -13.88 -3.38
CA PHE A 51 -7.49 -13.97 -4.80
C PHE A 51 -8.56 -15.01 -5.08
N LYS A 52 -8.61 -16.10 -4.27
CA LYS A 52 -9.58 -17.17 -4.48
C LYS A 52 -11.00 -16.66 -4.32
N SER A 53 -11.32 -16.00 -3.21
CA SER A 53 -12.65 -15.42 -2.98
C SER A 53 -12.96 -14.31 -3.97
N TYR A 54 -11.97 -13.48 -4.32
CA TYR A 54 -12.11 -12.42 -5.30
C TYR A 54 -12.54 -12.97 -6.66
N PHE A 55 -11.81 -13.91 -7.25
CA PHE A 55 -12.15 -14.49 -8.54
C PHE A 55 -13.42 -15.34 -8.49
N ALA A 56 -13.67 -16.05 -7.38
CA ALA A 56 -14.91 -16.82 -7.19
C ALA A 56 -16.15 -15.90 -7.21
N THR A 57 -16.02 -14.67 -6.66
CA THR A 57 -17.11 -13.68 -6.70
C THR A 57 -17.46 -13.32 -8.14
N TYR A 58 -16.47 -13.01 -8.97
CA TYR A 58 -16.74 -12.70 -10.39
C TYR A 58 -17.27 -13.90 -11.14
N ALA A 59 -16.70 -15.09 -10.94
CA ALA A 59 -17.16 -16.30 -11.58
C ALA A 59 -18.63 -16.65 -11.23
N GLY A 60 -19.06 -16.34 -10.00
CA GLY A 60 -20.43 -16.61 -9.55
C GLY A 60 -21.45 -15.52 -9.88
N GLN A 61 -21.01 -14.26 -10.04
CA GLN A 61 -21.92 -13.11 -10.14
C GLN A 61 -21.94 -12.45 -11.53
N LEU A 62 -20.83 -12.52 -12.28
CA LEU A 62 -20.73 -11.92 -13.60
C LEU A 62 -21.22 -12.89 -14.68
N LYS A 63 -22.22 -12.46 -15.45
CA LYS A 63 -22.81 -13.25 -16.54
C LYS A 63 -22.03 -13.03 -17.85
N LEU A 64 -20.87 -13.68 -17.97
CA LEU A 64 -20.10 -13.65 -19.21
C LEU A 64 -20.81 -14.39 -20.33
N ARG A 65 -20.76 -13.83 -21.55
CA ARG A 65 -21.20 -14.53 -22.77
C ARG A 65 -20.07 -15.43 -23.28
N PRO A 66 -20.36 -16.49 -24.05
CA PRO A 66 -19.35 -17.45 -24.49
C PRO A 66 -18.21 -16.86 -25.32
N TYR A 67 -18.44 -15.69 -25.94
CA TYR A 67 -17.44 -14.99 -26.76
C TYR A 67 -16.65 -13.93 -25.99
N GLN A 68 -16.94 -13.72 -24.69
CA GLN A 68 -16.32 -12.66 -23.90
C GLN A 68 -15.10 -13.12 -23.12
N THR A 69 -14.15 -12.23 -23.00
CA THR A 69 -12.96 -12.38 -22.15
C THR A 69 -13.02 -11.37 -21.00
N LEU A 70 -12.77 -11.85 -19.77
CA LEU A 70 -12.71 -11.02 -18.56
C LEU A 70 -11.27 -10.64 -18.27
N HIS A 71 -11.05 -9.35 -18.01
CA HIS A 71 -9.76 -8.77 -17.70
C HIS A 71 -9.79 -8.11 -16.30
N PHE A 72 -8.63 -8.12 -15.63
CA PHE A 72 -8.40 -7.52 -14.31
C PHE A 72 -7.13 -6.66 -14.31
N GLU A 73 -7.11 -5.63 -13.49
CA GLU A 73 -5.96 -4.73 -13.30
C GLU A 73 -5.54 -4.69 -11.83
N LEU A 74 -5.04 -5.82 -11.33
CA LEU A 74 -4.67 -6.03 -9.93
C LEU A 74 -3.23 -5.56 -9.66
N GLY A 75 -3.03 -4.27 -9.42
CA GLY A 75 -1.71 -3.72 -9.08
C GLY A 75 -1.34 -3.96 -7.61
N ARG A 76 -2.05 -3.27 -6.69
CA ARG A 76 -1.73 -3.32 -5.26
C ARG A 76 -1.74 -4.73 -4.68
N ALA A 77 -2.74 -5.52 -5.01
CA ALA A 77 -2.87 -6.88 -4.49
C ALA A 77 -1.71 -7.79 -4.92
N VAL A 78 -1.10 -7.53 -6.07
CA VAL A 78 0.02 -8.34 -6.58
C VAL A 78 1.35 -7.94 -5.94
N VAL A 79 1.66 -6.64 -5.87
CA VAL A 79 3.01 -6.17 -5.50
C VAL A 79 3.07 -5.36 -4.19
N GLY A 80 1.93 -5.02 -3.59
CA GLY A 80 1.92 -4.12 -2.43
C GLY A 80 2.70 -4.64 -1.24
N GLN A 81 2.54 -5.91 -0.90
CA GLN A 81 3.15 -6.52 0.28
C GLN A 81 4.57 -7.06 0.04
N CYS A 82 5.04 -7.15 -1.21
CA CYS A 82 6.37 -7.65 -1.48
C CYS A 82 7.49 -6.64 -1.20
N GLY A 83 7.17 -5.34 -1.08
CA GLY A 83 8.14 -4.28 -0.85
C GLY A 83 7.99 -3.61 0.52
N SER A 84 9.12 -3.18 1.07
CA SER A 84 9.19 -2.34 2.27
C SER A 84 10.17 -1.19 2.03
N LEU A 85 9.85 0.01 2.51
CA LEU A 85 10.81 1.09 2.60
C LEU A 85 11.59 0.93 3.90
N ILE A 86 12.92 0.78 3.80
CA ILE A 86 13.81 0.74 4.94
C ILE A 86 14.44 2.12 5.12
N SER A 87 14.34 2.67 6.31
CA SER A 87 14.83 3.99 6.62
C SER A 87 15.61 4.01 7.94
N LYS A 88 16.69 4.78 7.96
CA LYS A 88 17.51 4.97 9.15
C LYS A 88 16.99 6.11 10.00
N VAL A 89 17.01 5.92 11.32
CA VAL A 89 16.73 6.99 12.28
C VAL A 89 17.92 7.95 12.37
N LEU A 90 17.71 9.18 11.93
CA LEU A 90 18.69 10.27 12.03
C LEU A 90 18.75 10.83 13.44
N TYR A 91 17.58 10.98 14.07
CA TYR A 91 17.47 11.64 15.35
C TYR A 91 16.23 11.18 16.13
N VAL A 92 16.34 11.15 17.45
CA VAL A 92 15.21 10.99 18.37
C VAL A 92 15.07 12.27 19.19
N LYS A 93 13.94 12.97 19.03
CA LYS A 93 13.68 14.21 19.75
C LYS A 93 12.64 13.97 20.84
N GLN A 94 12.99 14.29 22.07
CA GLN A 94 12.05 14.33 23.19
C GLN A 94 11.43 15.72 23.24
N GLY A 95 10.14 15.79 22.93
CA GLY A 95 9.33 16.99 23.20
C GLY A 95 8.70 16.96 24.59
N THR A 96 7.94 17.97 24.92
CA THR A 96 7.26 18.08 26.24
C THR A 96 6.17 17.03 26.43
N LYS A 97 5.48 16.64 25.34
CA LYS A 97 4.35 15.69 25.36
C LYS A 97 4.53 14.50 24.45
N LYS A 98 5.51 14.51 23.56
CA LYS A 98 5.69 13.54 22.50
C LYS A 98 7.15 13.23 22.27
N LYS A 99 7.42 12.04 21.76
CA LYS A 99 8.71 11.64 21.19
C LYS A 99 8.60 11.63 19.67
N PHE A 100 9.67 12.06 19.00
CA PHE A 100 9.76 12.03 17.55
C PHE A 100 10.89 11.11 17.13
N ALA A 101 10.60 10.20 16.21
CA ALA A 101 11.60 9.46 15.44
C ALA A 101 11.74 10.15 14.07
N ILE A 102 12.87 10.78 13.82
CA ILE A 102 13.16 11.51 12.59
C ILE A 102 13.96 10.57 11.69
N LEU A 103 13.38 10.23 10.55
CA LEU A 103 13.95 9.28 9.59
C LEU A 103 14.77 10.02 8.53
N ASP A 104 15.63 9.28 7.81
CA ASP A 104 16.27 9.77 6.58
C ASP A 104 15.34 9.68 5.36
N ALA A 105 14.33 8.83 5.37
CA ALA A 105 13.25 8.85 4.40
C ALA A 105 12.20 9.91 4.77
N GLY A 106 11.53 10.47 3.77
CA GLY A 106 10.45 11.43 3.92
C GLY A 106 9.31 11.19 2.95
N MET A 107 8.39 12.14 2.88
CA MET A 107 7.28 12.11 1.90
C MET A 107 7.76 12.03 0.45
N THR A 108 9.01 12.39 0.19
CA THR A 108 9.65 12.25 -1.13
C THR A 108 9.93 10.80 -1.50
N ASP A 109 10.09 9.92 -0.53
CA ASP A 109 10.39 8.50 -0.73
C ASP A 109 9.11 7.65 -0.67
N LEU A 110 8.14 8.02 0.18
CA LEU A 110 6.84 7.38 0.31
C LEU A 110 5.75 8.42 0.55
N ILE A 111 5.18 8.96 -0.52
CA ILE A 111 4.22 10.07 -0.48
C ILE A 111 2.85 9.68 0.11
N ARG A 112 2.50 8.40 0.10
CA ARG A 112 1.15 7.93 0.40
C ARG A 112 0.60 8.34 1.78
N PRO A 113 1.36 8.33 2.89
CA PRO A 113 0.87 8.85 4.17
C PRO A 113 0.51 10.34 4.11
N ALA A 114 1.33 11.17 3.46
CA ALA A 114 1.08 12.60 3.33
C ALA A 114 -0.09 12.91 2.37
N LEU A 115 -0.19 12.19 1.26
CA LEU A 115 -1.17 12.47 0.20
C LEU A 115 -2.55 11.87 0.49
N TYR A 116 -2.60 10.65 1.02
CA TYR A 116 -3.83 9.87 1.19
C TYR A 116 -4.14 9.54 2.65
N GLN A 117 -3.31 9.97 3.60
CA GLN A 117 -3.36 9.50 4.99
C GLN A 117 -3.28 7.96 5.09
N ALA A 118 -2.57 7.36 4.13
CA ALA A 118 -2.44 5.91 4.05
C ALA A 118 -1.60 5.39 5.21
N TYR A 119 -2.11 4.35 5.87
CA TYR A 119 -1.36 3.65 6.90
C TYR A 119 -0.38 2.66 6.27
N HIS A 120 0.83 2.62 6.81
CA HIS A 120 1.83 1.58 6.57
C HIS A 120 2.31 1.07 7.93
N LYS A 121 2.30 -0.24 8.15
CA LYS A 121 2.86 -0.80 9.38
C LYS A 121 4.32 -0.41 9.48
N MET A 122 4.72 0.14 10.62
CA MET A 122 6.10 0.49 10.92
C MET A 122 6.65 -0.43 11.99
N GLU A 123 7.89 -0.84 11.83
CA GLU A 123 8.58 -1.75 12.73
C GLU A 123 10.04 -1.30 12.90
N ASN A 124 10.53 -1.20 14.14
CA ASN A 124 11.97 -1.07 14.39
C ASN A 124 12.59 -2.47 14.25
N ILE A 125 13.37 -2.68 13.19
CA ILE A 125 13.95 -3.99 12.87
C ILE A 125 15.34 -4.21 13.48
N THR A 126 15.82 -3.27 14.29
CA THR A 126 17.14 -3.30 14.95
C THR A 126 17.08 -3.24 16.47
N SER A 127 15.89 -3.12 17.06
CA SER A 127 15.69 -3.05 18.50
C SER A 127 14.64 -4.04 18.99
N GLU A 128 14.90 -4.68 20.11
CA GLU A 128 13.95 -5.52 20.86
C GLU A 128 13.59 -4.88 22.22
N ASP A 129 14.03 -3.65 22.47
CA ASP A 129 13.73 -2.90 23.68
C ASP A 129 12.20 -2.68 23.86
N PRO A 130 11.71 -2.39 25.06
CA PRO A 130 10.28 -2.16 25.32
C PRO A 130 9.67 -1.12 24.38
N VAL A 131 8.39 -1.32 24.05
CA VAL A 131 7.65 -0.45 23.13
C VAL A 131 7.41 0.93 23.73
N GLU A 132 7.58 1.96 22.92
CA GLU A 132 7.28 3.36 23.22
C GLU A 132 6.54 3.98 22.02
N ALA A 133 5.75 5.03 22.27
CA ALA A 133 5.03 5.75 21.23
C ALA A 133 5.86 6.89 20.62
N TYR A 134 5.88 6.98 19.30
CA TYR A 134 6.59 8.01 18.55
C TYR A 134 5.70 8.65 17.48
N ASP A 135 5.85 9.96 17.26
CA ASP A 135 5.49 10.55 15.99
C ASP A 135 6.68 10.29 15.03
N VAL A 136 6.43 9.52 13.98
CA VAL A 136 7.45 9.14 12.98
C VAL A 136 7.39 10.12 11.82
N VAL A 137 8.47 10.85 11.58
CA VAL A 137 8.52 11.98 10.64
C VAL A 137 9.76 11.90 9.75
N GLY A 138 9.67 12.51 8.59
CA GLY A 138 10.79 12.64 7.67
C GLY A 138 11.60 13.93 7.87
N PRO A 139 12.60 14.18 7.01
CA PRO A 139 13.51 15.32 7.09
C PRO A 139 13.09 16.49 6.21
N ILE A 140 11.93 16.40 5.53
CA ILE A 140 11.49 17.40 4.58
C ILE A 140 10.94 18.63 5.30
N CYS A 141 11.18 19.84 4.76
CA CYS A 141 10.69 21.09 5.31
C CYS A 141 9.20 21.31 5.02
N GLU A 142 8.37 20.31 5.42
CA GLU A 142 6.92 20.30 5.24
C GLU A 142 6.22 19.75 6.48
N SER A 143 5.13 20.39 6.91
CA SER A 143 4.35 19.91 8.06
C SER A 143 3.62 18.60 7.78
N SER A 144 3.45 18.25 6.52
CA SER A 144 2.86 16.99 6.04
C SER A 144 3.85 15.82 5.99
N ASP A 145 5.15 16.06 6.24
CA ASP A 145 6.18 15.01 6.22
C ASP A 145 6.11 14.13 7.48
N VAL A 146 5.00 13.44 7.62
CA VAL A 146 4.66 12.58 8.77
C VAL A 146 4.21 11.22 8.25
N PHE A 147 4.92 10.18 8.65
CA PHE A 147 4.54 8.79 8.34
C PHE A 147 3.44 8.28 9.26
N GLY A 148 3.46 8.71 10.53
CA GLY A 148 2.42 8.37 11.49
C GLY A 148 2.62 9.07 12.82
N LYS A 149 1.53 9.18 13.57
CA LYS A 149 1.50 9.81 14.91
C LYS A 149 1.20 8.78 15.97
N ALA A 150 1.87 8.86 17.11
CA ALA A 150 1.73 7.94 18.24
C ALA A 150 1.87 6.46 17.82
N ILE A 151 2.87 6.19 16.98
CA ILE A 151 3.18 4.84 16.51
C ILE A 151 3.95 4.09 17.57
N ASP A 152 3.45 2.92 17.93
CA ASP A 152 4.11 2.00 18.86
C ASP A 152 5.27 1.30 18.15
N LEU A 153 6.49 1.60 18.60
CA LEU A 153 7.75 0.99 18.13
C LEU A 153 8.57 0.51 19.31
N ASN A 154 9.32 -0.57 19.11
CA ASN A 154 10.41 -0.90 20.02
C ASN A 154 11.30 0.32 20.16
N LYS A 155 11.74 0.63 21.39
CA LYS A 155 12.47 1.87 21.73
C LYS A 155 13.50 2.22 20.67
N VAL A 156 13.36 3.44 20.15
CA VAL A 156 14.11 3.92 18.99
C VAL A 156 15.36 4.66 19.45
N LYS A 157 16.48 4.36 18.80
CA LYS A 157 17.78 5.06 18.96
C LYS A 157 18.25 5.59 17.61
N ARG A 158 19.12 6.59 17.64
CA ARG A 158 19.81 7.07 16.44
C ARG A 158 20.58 5.92 15.79
N GLY A 159 20.41 5.76 14.49
CA GLY A 159 21.04 4.70 13.70
C GLY A 159 20.19 3.44 13.54
N ASP A 160 19.10 3.29 14.30
CA ASP A 160 18.16 2.18 14.11
C ASP A 160 17.53 2.20 12.73
N LEU A 161 17.09 1.05 12.26
CA LEU A 161 16.39 0.88 11.00
C LEU A 161 14.90 0.65 11.25
N ILE A 162 14.09 1.48 10.60
CA ILE A 162 12.64 1.36 10.61
C ILE A 162 12.18 0.83 9.26
N ALA A 163 11.41 -0.25 9.27
CA ALA A 163 10.74 -0.78 8.09
C ALA A 163 9.32 -0.22 7.99
N LEU A 164 9.01 0.46 6.89
CA LEU A 164 7.64 0.84 6.52
C LEU A 164 7.14 -0.22 5.53
N ARG A 165 6.24 -1.09 6.01
CA ARG A 165 5.80 -2.30 5.32
C ARG A 165 4.79 -2.00 4.21
N SER A 166 4.64 -2.97 3.29
CA SER A 166 3.65 -2.90 2.20
C SER A 166 3.79 -1.68 1.29
N ALA A 167 5.04 -1.31 0.98
CA ALA A 167 5.39 -0.19 0.11
C ALA A 167 5.65 -0.59 -1.35
N GLY A 168 5.48 -1.87 -1.72
CA GLY A 168 5.78 -2.37 -3.06
C GLY A 168 4.87 -1.83 -4.17
N ALA A 169 3.65 -1.35 -3.82
CA ALA A 169 2.79 -0.65 -4.75
C ALA A 169 2.72 0.83 -4.40
N TYR A 170 2.93 1.71 -5.39
CA TYR A 170 2.82 3.17 -5.26
C TYR A 170 3.78 3.78 -4.22
N GLY A 171 4.86 3.08 -3.85
CA GLY A 171 5.97 3.60 -3.07
C GLY A 171 6.98 4.27 -3.99
N GLU A 172 7.96 3.50 -4.47
CA GLU A 172 9.07 3.98 -5.31
C GLU A 172 8.61 4.76 -6.54
N ILE A 173 7.60 4.27 -7.27
CA ILE A 173 7.13 4.91 -8.51
C ILE A 173 6.52 6.32 -8.29
N MET A 174 6.07 6.64 -7.09
CA MET A 174 5.56 7.96 -6.73
C MET A 174 6.60 8.82 -6.00
N ALA A 175 7.82 8.33 -5.84
CA ALA A 175 8.90 9.09 -5.24
C ALA A 175 9.27 10.32 -6.09
N SER A 176 9.81 11.35 -5.45
CA SER A 176 10.14 12.60 -6.11
C SER A 176 11.45 13.21 -5.63
N GLY A 177 12.07 14.03 -6.49
CA GLY A 177 13.26 14.81 -6.16
C GLY A 177 12.99 16.12 -5.40
N TYR A 178 11.79 16.29 -4.80
CA TYR A 178 11.46 17.48 -4.04
C TYR A 178 12.46 17.72 -2.89
N ASN A 179 12.74 18.97 -2.55
CA ASN A 179 13.77 19.38 -1.59
C ASN A 179 15.20 18.90 -1.98
N CYS A 180 15.50 18.77 -3.26
CA CYS A 180 16.79 18.29 -3.78
C CYS A 180 17.19 16.90 -3.28
N ARG A 181 16.20 16.05 -3.01
CA ARG A 181 16.42 14.68 -2.58
C ARG A 181 16.71 13.77 -3.77
N GLU A 182 17.59 12.81 -3.58
CA GLU A 182 17.74 11.69 -4.51
C GLU A 182 16.55 10.73 -4.39
N LEU A 183 16.20 10.05 -5.48
CA LEU A 183 15.20 9.00 -5.44
C LEU A 183 15.71 7.80 -4.63
N PRO A 184 14.82 7.08 -3.91
CA PRO A 184 15.20 5.89 -3.17
C PRO A 184 15.75 4.83 -4.14
N LYS A 185 16.73 4.05 -3.69
CA LYS A 185 17.24 2.91 -4.45
C LYS A 185 16.42 1.68 -4.17
N GLY A 186 15.98 1.00 -5.24
CA GLY A 186 15.34 -0.31 -5.14
C GLY A 186 16.40 -1.41 -5.07
N TYR A 187 16.12 -2.44 -4.29
CA TYR A 187 16.90 -3.66 -4.18
C TYR A 187 15.96 -4.85 -4.18
N THR A 188 16.34 -5.94 -4.83
CA THR A 188 15.62 -7.21 -4.77
C THR A 188 16.30 -8.17 -3.78
N SER A 189 15.59 -9.16 -3.26
CA SER A 189 16.12 -10.06 -2.24
C SER A 189 17.34 -10.86 -2.70
N ASP A 190 17.44 -11.12 -3.99
CA ASP A 190 18.58 -11.81 -4.62
C ASP A 190 19.82 -10.93 -4.77
N GLU A 191 19.67 -9.59 -4.73
CA GLU A 191 20.80 -8.65 -4.71
C GLU A 191 21.40 -8.45 -3.31
N LEU A 192 20.71 -8.92 -2.27
CA LEU A 192 21.12 -8.75 -0.87
C LEU A 192 21.82 -9.98 -0.27
N VAL A 193 22.08 -11.01 -1.08
CA VAL A 193 22.72 -12.28 -0.67
C VAL A 193 24.22 -12.26 -0.93
#